data_95421ea63f9137cbad884a2cca812224
#
_entry.id   95421ea63f9137cbad884a2cca812224
#
_cell.length_a   1.000
_cell.length_b   1.000
_cell.length_c   1.000
_cell.angle_alpha   90.00
_cell.angle_beta   90.00
_cell.angle_gamma   90.00
#
_symmetry.space_group_name_H-M   'P 1'
#
loop_
_entity.id
_entity.type
_entity.pdbx_description
1 polymer ?
#
loop_
_entity_poly.entity_id
_entity_poly.type
_entity_poly.pdbx_seq_one_letter_code
_entity_poly.pdbx_strand_id
1 'polypeptide(L)'
;MDARRNKRFIVSLEAELILKDVRIASSIENLSEEGAYVITASSKLFSDFAPDTCIELKFQLPSGEKQRLNCRVKWSYKTPPHGLTNSIGMQIIDPPLSYKESLKALI
;
A
#
# COMPACT_ATOMS: atom_id res chain seq x y z
N MET A 1 9.43 22.61 14.48
CA MET A 1 9.92 21.28 14.14
C MET A 1 8.93 20.58 13.23
N ASP A 2 9.44 20.03 12.20
CA ASP A 2 8.59 19.27 11.31
C ASP A 2 8.27 17.90 11.91
N ALA A 3 7.00 17.66 12.17
CA ALA A 3 6.56 16.41 12.74
C ALA A 3 6.59 15.28 11.71
N ARG A 4 6.73 15.61 10.45
CA ARG A 4 6.72 14.60 9.40
C ARG A 4 8.13 14.20 9.03
N ARG A 5 8.50 13.02 9.44
CA ARG A 5 9.73 12.44 8.98
C ARG A 5 9.61 11.94 7.56
N ASN A 6 8.40 11.49 7.22
CA ASN A 6 8.15 10.82 5.96
C ASN A 6 7.21 11.64 5.11
N LYS A 7 7.73 12.11 4.00
CA LYS A 7 6.92 12.82 3.04
C LYS A 7 6.01 11.83 2.32
N ARG A 8 4.74 12.17 2.18
CA ARG A 8 3.78 11.36 1.44
C ARG A 8 3.69 11.84 0.01
N PHE A 9 3.76 10.90 -0.90
CA PHE A 9 3.63 11.16 -2.33
C PHE A 9 2.26 10.67 -2.77
N ILE A 10 1.45 11.59 -3.31
CA ILE A 10 0.16 11.24 -3.87
C ILE A 10 0.41 10.63 -5.24
N VAL A 11 -0.06 9.41 -5.43
CA VAL A 11 0.17 8.66 -6.66
C VAL A 11 -1.11 7.97 -7.08
N SER A 12 -1.07 7.33 -8.23
CA SER A 12 -2.15 6.47 -8.70
C SER A 12 -1.47 5.32 -9.42
N LEU A 13 -1.20 4.26 -8.68
CA LEU A 13 -0.43 3.13 -9.20
C LEU A 13 -1.22 1.84 -9.03
N GLU A 14 -1.25 1.05 -10.09
CA GLU A 14 -1.81 -0.28 -9.99
C GLU A 14 -0.88 -1.17 -9.18
N ALA A 15 -1.48 -2.02 -8.35
CA ALA A 15 -0.73 -2.88 -7.45
C ALA A 15 -1.47 -4.17 -7.19
N GLU A 16 -0.78 -5.11 -6.58
CA GLU A 16 -1.37 -6.32 -6.07
C GLU A 16 -1.04 -6.46 -4.60
N LEU A 17 -2.03 -6.82 -3.81
CA LEU A 17 -1.82 -7.27 -2.44
C LEU A 17 -1.78 -8.78 -2.47
N ILE A 18 -0.76 -9.35 -1.85
CA ILE A 18 -0.59 -10.80 -1.83
C ILE A 18 -0.69 -11.29 -0.40
N LEU A 19 -1.71 -12.11 -0.14
CA LEU A 19 -1.95 -12.69 1.18
C LEU A 19 -2.21 -14.18 1.00
N LYS A 20 -1.33 -15.03 1.56
CA LYS A 20 -1.49 -16.48 1.53
C LYS A 20 -1.79 -16.99 0.11
N ASP A 21 -0.96 -16.61 -0.85
CA ASP A 21 -1.07 -17.03 -2.24
C ASP A 21 -2.27 -16.48 -2.99
N VAL A 22 -3.07 -15.63 -2.35
CA VAL A 22 -4.16 -14.94 -3.03
C VAL A 22 -3.70 -13.55 -3.42
N ARG A 23 -3.98 -13.16 -4.67
CA ARG A 23 -3.61 -11.86 -5.21
C ARG A 23 -4.85 -11.01 -5.36
N ILE A 24 -4.78 -9.79 -4.85
CA ILE A 24 -5.91 -8.87 -4.88
C ILE A 24 -5.50 -7.62 -5.64
N ALA A 25 -6.23 -7.33 -6.72
CA ALA A 25 -6.00 -6.12 -7.50
C ALA A 25 -6.28 -4.89 -6.63
N SER A 26 -5.38 -3.92 -6.68
CA SER A 26 -5.43 -2.77 -5.80
C SER A 26 -4.89 -1.53 -6.50
N SER A 27 -5.15 -0.37 -5.90
CA SER A 27 -4.62 0.90 -6.36
C SER A 27 -3.94 1.59 -5.20
N ILE A 28 -2.70 2.00 -5.40
CA ILE A 28 -1.97 2.77 -4.39
C ILE A 28 -2.32 4.23 -4.55
N GLU A 29 -2.82 4.85 -3.48
CA GLU A 29 -3.23 6.25 -3.49
C GLU A 29 -2.15 7.18 -2.96
N ASN A 30 -1.35 6.71 -2.02
CA ASN A 30 -0.17 7.46 -1.62
C ASN A 30 0.87 6.52 -1.02
N LEU A 31 2.12 6.98 -1.06
CA LEU A 31 3.28 6.26 -0.56
C LEU A 31 4.16 7.20 0.26
N SER A 32 4.81 6.62 1.26
CA SER A 32 5.89 7.27 1.98
C SER A 32 6.97 6.22 2.21
N GLU A 33 8.06 6.60 2.87
CA GLU A 33 9.13 5.63 3.15
C GLU A 33 8.65 4.47 4.01
N GLU A 34 7.69 4.71 4.90
CA GLU A 34 7.26 3.71 5.85
C GLU A 34 5.78 3.37 5.79
N GLY A 35 5.06 3.90 4.82
CA GLY A 35 3.63 3.64 4.76
C GLY A 35 3.05 3.70 3.36
N ALA A 36 1.90 3.06 3.21
CA ALA A 36 1.15 3.06 1.96
C ALA A 36 -0.34 3.11 2.26
N TYR A 37 -1.07 3.87 1.45
CA TYR A 37 -2.51 3.90 1.49
C TYR A 37 -3.01 3.29 0.19
N VAL A 38 -3.81 2.23 0.30
CA VAL A 38 -4.22 1.40 -0.83
C VAL A 38 -5.72 1.21 -0.81
N ILE A 39 -6.32 1.18 -2.00
CA ILE A 39 -7.74 0.85 -2.15
C ILE A 39 -7.83 -0.44 -2.93
N THR A 40 -8.61 -1.40 -2.41
CA THR A 40 -8.80 -2.70 -3.05
C THR A 40 -10.26 -2.92 -3.40
N ALA A 41 -10.50 -3.79 -4.37
CA ALA A 41 -11.84 -4.26 -4.63
C ALA A 41 -12.35 -5.03 -3.42
N SER A 42 -13.62 -4.87 -3.10
CA SER A 42 -14.23 -5.63 -2.02
C SER A 42 -14.30 -7.10 -2.41
N SER A 43 -13.88 -7.98 -1.52
CA SER A 43 -13.87 -9.42 -1.78
C SER A 43 -14.41 -10.15 -0.58
N LYS A 44 -15.24 -11.16 -0.84
CA LYS A 44 -15.76 -12.01 0.23
C LYS A 44 -14.67 -12.83 0.91
N LEU A 45 -13.58 -13.08 0.18
CA LEU A 45 -12.46 -13.85 0.72
C LEU A 45 -11.64 -13.04 1.72
N PHE A 46 -11.74 -11.71 1.64
CA PHE A 46 -10.98 -10.81 2.49
C PHE A 46 -11.89 -9.75 3.05
N SER A 47 -12.90 -10.20 3.79
CA SER A 47 -13.80 -9.26 4.43
C SER A 47 -13.07 -8.45 5.51
N ASP A 48 -11.98 -9.01 6.04
CA ASP A 48 -11.27 -8.37 7.14
C ASP A 48 -9.78 -8.31 6.91
N PHE A 49 -9.29 -7.09 6.69
CA PHE A 49 -7.87 -6.83 6.80
C PHE A 49 -7.63 -6.37 8.24
N ALA A 50 -7.54 -7.33 9.14
CA ALA A 50 -7.37 -7.02 10.55
C ALA A 50 -6.03 -6.32 10.79
N PRO A 51 -5.95 -5.44 11.80
CA PRO A 51 -4.68 -4.82 12.16
C PRO A 51 -3.60 -5.88 12.39
N ASP A 52 -2.38 -5.55 12.02
CA ASP A 52 -1.19 -6.41 12.16
C ASP A 52 -1.15 -7.58 11.18
N THR A 53 -2.10 -7.70 10.27
CA THR A 53 -2.02 -8.69 9.21
C THR A 53 -0.85 -8.34 8.30
N CYS A 54 -0.01 -9.34 8.00
CA CYS A 54 1.13 -9.13 7.10
C CYS A 54 0.70 -9.40 5.67
N ILE A 55 0.99 -8.45 4.80
CA ILE A 55 0.61 -8.51 3.39
C ILE A 55 1.79 -8.05 2.56
N GLU A 56 2.01 -8.71 1.43
CA GLU A 56 3.02 -8.25 0.48
C GLU A 56 2.36 -7.30 -0.52
N LEU A 57 3.00 -6.16 -0.77
CA LEU A 57 2.55 -5.18 -1.74
C LEU A 57 3.49 -5.22 -2.94
N LYS A 58 2.94 -5.51 -4.11
CA LYS A 58 3.71 -5.61 -5.34
C LYS A 58 3.19 -4.59 -6.34
N PHE A 59 4.10 -3.80 -6.91
CA PHE A 59 3.71 -2.76 -7.87
C PHE A 59 4.88 -2.38 -8.74
N GLN A 60 4.59 -1.56 -9.76
CA GLN A 60 5.59 -1.06 -10.68
C GLN A 60 5.55 0.46 -10.68
N LEU A 61 6.71 1.07 -10.55
CA LEU A 61 6.84 2.52 -10.60
C LEU A 61 6.76 3.02 -12.04
N PRO A 62 6.45 4.31 -12.25
CA PRO A 62 6.42 4.87 -13.60
C PRO A 62 7.72 4.66 -14.38
N SER A 63 8.84 4.56 -13.68
CA SER A 63 10.14 4.29 -14.31
C SER A 63 10.24 2.88 -14.89
N GLY A 64 9.29 2.00 -14.55
CA GLY A 64 9.35 0.59 -14.92
C GLY A 64 9.93 -0.29 -13.85
N GLU A 65 10.46 0.29 -12.79
CA GLU A 65 11.04 -0.47 -11.69
C GLU A 65 9.97 -1.19 -10.89
N LYS A 66 10.14 -2.50 -10.71
CA LYS A 66 9.20 -3.31 -9.94
C LYS A 66 9.62 -3.32 -8.48
N GLN A 67 8.64 -3.15 -7.60
CA GLN A 67 8.86 -3.15 -6.16
C GLN A 67 8.01 -4.21 -5.49
N ARG A 68 8.54 -4.74 -4.41
CA ARG A 68 7.91 -5.77 -3.61
C ARG A 68 8.18 -5.47 -2.15
N LEU A 69 7.14 -5.10 -1.42
CA LEU A 69 7.30 -4.62 -0.06
C LEU A 69 6.51 -5.48 0.92
N ASN A 70 7.12 -5.76 2.05
CA ASN A 70 6.42 -6.43 3.15
C ASN A 70 5.73 -5.38 3.97
N CYS A 71 4.42 -5.54 4.16
CA CYS A 71 3.62 -4.55 4.85
C CYS A 71 2.82 -5.18 5.98
N ARG A 72 2.39 -4.32 6.90
CA ARG A 72 1.51 -4.71 8.01
C ARG A 72 0.33 -3.77 8.02
N VAL A 73 -0.88 -4.33 8.06
CA VAL A 73 -2.09 -3.52 8.11
C VAL A 73 -2.15 -2.74 9.41
N LYS A 74 -2.35 -1.43 9.31
CA LYS A 74 -2.55 -0.56 10.48
C LYS A 74 -4.02 -0.32 10.71
N TRP A 75 -4.77 -0.10 9.63
CA TRP A 75 -6.21 0.10 9.68
C TRP A 75 -6.82 -0.25 8.35
N SER A 76 -8.10 -0.58 8.37
CA SER A 76 -8.85 -0.80 7.15
C SER A 76 -10.31 -0.48 7.40
N TYR A 77 -11.02 -0.05 6.36
CA TYR A 77 -12.45 0.20 6.43
C TYR A 77 -13.02 0.17 5.02
N LYS A 78 -14.35 -0.04 4.96
CA LYS A 78 -15.05 0.04 3.67
C LYS A 78 -15.08 1.49 3.23
N THR A 79 -14.72 1.74 1.97
CA THR A 79 -14.63 3.10 1.46
C THR A 79 -16.03 3.73 1.33
N PRO A 80 -16.27 4.87 2.00
CA PRO A 80 -17.55 5.54 1.86
C PRO A 80 -17.72 6.12 0.45
N PRO A 81 -18.98 6.38 0.01
CA PRO A 81 -20.22 6.04 0.69
C PRO A 81 -20.73 4.65 0.37
N HIS A 82 -20.21 3.99 -0.67
CA HIS A 82 -20.81 2.76 -1.19
C HIS A 82 -20.40 1.50 -0.47
N GLY A 83 -19.18 1.47 0.09
CA GLY A 83 -18.63 0.24 0.65
C GLY A 83 -18.28 -0.80 -0.39
N LEU A 84 -18.07 -0.38 -1.65
CA LEU A 84 -17.72 -1.30 -2.74
C LEU A 84 -16.23 -1.61 -2.79
N THR A 85 -15.44 -0.81 -2.10
CA THR A 85 -14.00 -1.01 -2.01
C THR A 85 -13.57 -0.95 -0.56
N ASN A 86 -12.36 -1.41 -0.28
CA ASN A 86 -11.76 -1.31 1.04
C ASN A 86 -10.57 -0.35 0.98
N SER A 87 -10.50 0.53 1.97
CA SER A 87 -9.37 1.44 2.13
C SER A 87 -8.47 0.86 3.20
N ILE A 88 -7.17 0.74 2.91
CA ILE A 88 -6.22 0.08 3.78
C ILE A 88 -4.99 0.95 3.97
N GLY A 89 -4.69 1.24 5.24
CA GLY A 89 -3.44 1.90 5.59
C GLY A 89 -2.47 0.87 6.10
N MET A 90 -1.25 0.88 5.54
CA MET A 90 -0.25 -0.12 5.87
C MET A 90 1.07 0.52 6.27
N GLN A 91 1.77 -0.16 7.16
CA GLN A 91 3.15 0.16 7.50
C GLN A 91 4.05 -0.73 6.65
N ILE A 92 5.05 -0.14 6.02
CA ILE A 92 6.05 -0.89 5.27
C ILE A 92 7.12 -1.34 6.26
N ILE A 93 7.37 -2.65 6.29
CA ILE A 93 8.34 -3.24 7.22
C ILE A 93 9.70 -3.30 6.55
N ASP A 94 10.72 -2.75 7.21
CA ASP A 94 12.09 -2.76 6.71
C ASP A 94 12.18 -2.34 5.23
N PRO A 95 11.75 -1.11 4.91
CA PRO A 95 11.72 -0.69 3.51
C PRO A 95 13.13 -0.75 2.90
N PRO A 96 13.28 -1.38 1.72
CA PRO A 96 14.58 -1.47 1.07
C PRO A 96 15.12 -0.10 0.67
N LEU A 97 16.43 0.04 0.65
CA LEU A 97 17.05 1.28 0.23
C LEU A 97 16.65 1.64 -1.20
N SER A 98 16.56 0.64 -2.08
CA SER A 98 16.13 0.87 -3.46
C SER A 98 14.75 1.52 -3.53
N TYR A 99 13.83 1.09 -2.65
CA TYR A 99 12.52 1.69 -2.58
C TYR A 99 12.58 3.15 -2.12
N LYS A 100 13.37 3.41 -1.08
CA LYS A 100 13.51 4.77 -0.56
C LYS A 100 14.09 5.71 -1.62
N GLU A 101 15.07 5.22 -2.37
CA GLU A 101 15.67 6.02 -3.44
C GLU A 101 14.67 6.25 -4.58
N SER A 102 13.89 5.23 -4.90
CA SER A 102 12.88 5.35 -5.96
C SER A 102 11.80 6.37 -5.61
N LEU A 103 11.46 6.50 -4.31
CA LEU A 103 10.49 7.52 -3.89
C LEU A 103 10.97 8.92 -4.21
N LYS A 104 12.27 9.17 -4.06
CA LYS A 104 12.83 10.49 -4.35
C LYS A 104 12.66 10.85 -5.82
N ALA A 105 12.62 9.86 -6.68
CA ALA A 105 12.45 10.08 -8.12
C ALA A 105 11.00 10.39 -8.50
N LEU A 106 10.05 10.26 -7.57
CA LEU A 106 8.66 10.60 -7.83
C LEU A 106 8.38 12.10 -7.73
N ILE A 107 9.36 12.86 -7.27
CA ILE A 107 9.20 14.31 -7.12
C ILE A 107 9.28 15.01 -8.47
#